data_e31fb214f8662973877be702b87e2c07
#
_entry.id   e31fb214f8662973877be702b87e2c07
#
_cell.length_a   1.000
_cell.length_b   1.000
_cell.length_c   1.000
_cell.angle_alpha   90.00
_cell.angle_beta   90.00
_cell.angle_gamma   90.00
#
_symmetry.space_group_name_H-M   'P 1'
#
loop_
_entity.id
_entity.type
_entity.pdbx_description
1 polymer ?
#
loop_
_entity_poly.entity_id
_entity_poly.type
_entity_poly.pdbx_seq_one_letter_code
_entity_poly.pdbx_strand_id
1 'polypeptide(L)'
;MFDMKALKGKNIVITGASRGIGYETAKQLAKLGSNSALGSRTIKQMSPEQFSSYGNVFLAEVDVADERSVKDFVCDVVSTLGSVDALINSAGVGTFANVLDSQTDEFDTMISVNLRGTYLCCKHFGRHMVERRKGRILNMVSVAGVTAIPGCGGYCASKFGVLGLTKVLQSELRAQGVYVSAVIPGAVRSSFWDRIDHQLDVKQMIPVETLAKHIVYMLAQPEDALIDEIVITPPLGIL
;
A
#
# COMPACT_ATOMS: atom_id res chain seq x y z
N MET A 1 -23.01 3.12 -11.60
CA MET A 1 -22.48 3.54 -10.29
C MET A 1 -21.78 2.34 -9.69
N PHE A 2 -20.50 2.42 -9.36
CA PHE A 2 -19.78 1.26 -8.79
C PHE A 2 -20.39 0.88 -7.45
N ASP A 3 -20.58 -0.43 -7.25
CA ASP A 3 -21.20 -0.93 -6.02
C ASP A 3 -20.16 -1.05 -4.90
N MET A 4 -20.00 0.02 -4.13
CA MET A 4 -19.13 0.01 -2.95
C MET A 4 -19.58 -1.01 -1.89
N LYS A 5 -20.84 -1.49 -1.96
CA LYS A 5 -21.35 -2.56 -1.08
C LYS A 5 -20.64 -3.91 -1.37
N ALA A 6 -20.02 -4.06 -2.56
CA ALA A 6 -19.23 -5.24 -2.90
C ALA A 6 -18.03 -5.47 -1.95
N LEU A 7 -17.62 -4.43 -1.19
CA LEU A 7 -16.53 -4.53 -0.20
C LEU A 7 -17.01 -5.01 1.18
N LYS A 8 -18.33 -5.05 1.42
CA LYS A 8 -18.86 -5.55 2.71
C LYS A 8 -18.47 -7.01 2.93
N GLY A 9 -17.89 -7.28 4.09
CA GLY A 9 -17.43 -8.62 4.47
C GLY A 9 -16.18 -9.10 3.74
N LYS A 10 -15.56 -8.30 2.85
CA LYS A 10 -14.28 -8.63 2.23
C LYS A 10 -13.14 -8.55 3.24
N ASN A 11 -12.22 -9.50 3.16
CA ASN A 11 -11.03 -9.59 4.00
C ASN A 11 -9.86 -8.87 3.33
N ILE A 12 -9.49 -7.71 3.85
CA ILE A 12 -8.51 -6.82 3.23
C ILE A 12 -7.32 -6.64 4.17
N VAL A 13 -6.12 -6.91 3.65
CA VAL A 13 -4.86 -6.72 4.37
C VAL A 13 -4.22 -5.39 3.95
N ILE A 14 -3.75 -4.61 4.94
CA ILE A 14 -3.08 -3.33 4.68
C ILE A 14 -1.77 -3.29 5.46
N THR A 15 -0.65 -3.20 4.78
CA THR A 15 0.65 -2.93 5.41
C THR A 15 0.89 -1.42 5.52
N GLY A 16 1.65 -0.98 6.54
CA GLY A 16 1.85 0.44 6.79
C GLY A 16 0.59 1.17 7.26
N ALA A 17 -0.29 0.46 7.95
CA ALA A 17 -1.63 0.93 8.30
C ALA A 17 -1.70 1.80 9.57
N SER A 18 -0.58 2.02 10.29
CA SER A 18 -0.61 2.81 11.53
C SER A 18 -0.77 4.31 11.33
N ARG A 19 -0.55 4.83 10.13
CA ARG A 19 -0.67 6.26 9.79
C ARG A 19 -0.84 6.48 8.28
N GLY A 20 -1.09 7.73 7.90
CA GLY A 20 -1.08 8.19 6.51
C GLY A 20 -2.09 7.46 5.62
N ILE A 21 -1.66 7.09 4.42
CA ILE A 21 -2.52 6.51 3.37
C ILE A 21 -3.14 5.19 3.83
N GLY A 22 -2.32 4.28 4.41
CA GLY A 22 -2.80 2.98 4.88
C GLY A 22 -3.87 3.11 5.97
N TYR A 23 -3.66 4.00 6.94
CA TYR A 23 -4.62 4.28 8.02
C TYR A 23 -5.95 4.83 7.48
N GLU A 24 -5.90 5.86 6.63
CA GLU A 24 -7.11 6.47 6.10
C GLU A 24 -7.87 5.51 5.18
N THR A 25 -7.15 4.68 4.41
CA THR A 25 -7.77 3.63 3.61
C THR A 25 -8.48 2.60 4.49
N ALA A 26 -7.83 2.14 5.57
CA ALA A 26 -8.44 1.22 6.54
C ALA A 26 -9.73 1.78 7.13
N LYS A 27 -9.72 3.06 7.53
CA LYS A 27 -10.87 3.75 8.08
C LYS A 27 -12.05 3.83 7.10
N GLN A 28 -11.79 4.08 5.82
CA GLN A 28 -12.83 4.13 4.80
C GLN A 28 -13.40 2.73 4.49
N LEU A 29 -12.54 1.70 4.43
CA LEU A 29 -12.95 0.32 4.24
C LEU A 29 -13.80 -0.19 5.42
N ALA A 30 -13.40 0.11 6.65
CA ALA A 30 -14.18 -0.24 7.83
C ALA A 30 -15.59 0.35 7.80
N LYS A 31 -15.75 1.62 7.35
CA LYS A 31 -17.07 2.26 7.16
C LYS A 31 -17.95 1.55 6.13
N LEU A 32 -17.35 0.83 5.19
CA LEU A 32 -18.06 0.02 4.19
C LEU A 32 -18.36 -1.40 4.68
N GLY A 33 -17.96 -1.74 5.91
CA GLY A 33 -18.21 -3.03 6.53
C GLY A 33 -17.28 -4.14 6.02
N SER A 34 -16.08 -3.81 5.53
CA SER A 34 -15.04 -4.80 5.26
C SER A 34 -14.41 -5.29 6.57
N ASN A 35 -13.85 -6.51 6.55
CA ASN A 35 -12.91 -6.98 7.57
C ASN A 35 -11.51 -6.57 7.16
N SER A 36 -10.73 -6.01 8.08
CA SER A 36 -9.39 -5.50 7.76
C SER A 36 -8.33 -6.07 8.69
N ALA A 37 -7.24 -6.59 8.14
CA ALA A 37 -6.04 -6.90 8.89
C ALA A 37 -5.00 -5.80 8.66
N LEU A 38 -4.65 -5.08 9.71
CA LEU A 38 -3.78 -3.91 9.67
C LEU A 38 -2.41 -4.25 10.24
N GLY A 39 -1.38 -4.13 9.40
CA GLY A 39 -0.01 -4.45 9.76
C GLY A 39 0.90 -3.22 9.79
N SER A 40 1.68 -3.06 10.86
CA SER A 40 2.83 -2.14 10.92
C SER A 40 3.71 -2.45 12.13
N ARG A 41 4.93 -1.91 12.14
CA ARG A 41 5.86 -2.01 13.29
C ARG A 41 5.34 -1.30 14.55
N THR A 42 4.50 -0.30 14.39
CA THR A 42 3.96 0.54 15.48
C THR A 42 2.47 0.30 15.72
N ILE A 43 1.94 -0.84 15.26
CA ILE A 43 0.50 -1.11 15.30
C ILE A 43 -0.07 -1.17 16.71
N LYS A 44 0.76 -1.55 17.69
CA LYS A 44 0.36 -1.58 19.13
C LYS A 44 -0.01 -0.21 19.71
N GLN A 45 0.36 0.87 19.02
CA GLN A 45 -0.03 2.23 19.41
C GLN A 45 -1.46 2.58 18.96
N MET A 46 -2.08 1.72 18.15
CA MET A 46 -3.45 1.87 17.68
C MET A 46 -4.40 1.06 18.59
N SER A 47 -5.60 1.57 18.76
CA SER A 47 -6.69 0.84 19.40
C SER A 47 -7.68 0.32 18.35
N PRO A 48 -8.07 -0.97 18.38
CA PRO A 48 -9.16 -1.48 17.52
C PRO A 48 -10.46 -0.70 17.68
N GLU A 49 -10.69 -0.08 18.84
CA GLU A 49 -11.88 0.73 19.12
C GLU A 49 -12.03 1.94 18.21
N GLN A 50 -10.93 2.43 17.60
CA GLN A 50 -10.97 3.48 16.60
C GLN A 50 -11.77 3.07 15.35
N PHE A 51 -11.97 1.76 15.15
CA PHE A 51 -12.70 1.17 14.03
C PHE A 51 -13.98 0.46 14.45
N SER A 52 -14.26 0.33 15.76
CA SER A 52 -15.32 -0.51 16.33
C SER A 52 -16.74 -0.19 15.86
N SER A 53 -16.97 1.02 15.37
CA SER A 53 -18.27 1.44 14.84
C SER A 53 -18.55 0.93 13.41
N TYR A 54 -17.59 0.27 12.73
CA TYR A 54 -17.66 0.12 11.29
C TYR A 54 -17.35 -1.27 10.74
N GLY A 55 -16.61 -2.13 11.43
CA GLY A 55 -16.24 -3.45 10.91
C GLY A 55 -15.23 -4.18 11.81
N ASN A 56 -14.92 -5.42 11.45
CA ASN A 56 -13.92 -6.21 12.17
C ASN A 56 -12.52 -5.77 11.76
N VAL A 57 -11.72 -5.34 12.73
CA VAL A 57 -10.32 -4.94 12.51
C VAL A 57 -9.41 -5.78 13.37
N PHE A 58 -8.48 -6.47 12.72
CA PHE A 58 -7.39 -7.23 13.34
C PHE A 58 -6.10 -6.42 13.22
N LEU A 59 -5.42 -6.19 14.33
CA LEU A 59 -4.16 -5.46 14.39
C LEU A 59 -3.02 -6.44 14.65
N ALA A 60 -1.99 -6.45 13.80
CA ALA A 60 -0.82 -7.28 13.98
C ALA A 60 0.48 -6.52 13.69
N GLU A 61 1.51 -6.78 14.50
CA GLU A 61 2.83 -6.23 14.27
C GLU A 61 3.50 -6.90 13.08
N VAL A 62 4.06 -6.12 12.17
CA VAL A 62 4.84 -6.63 11.05
C VAL A 62 5.95 -5.66 10.67
N ASP A 63 7.17 -6.17 10.53
CA ASP A 63 8.24 -5.53 9.78
C ASP A 63 8.28 -6.13 8.37
N VAL A 64 7.86 -5.37 7.38
CA VAL A 64 7.81 -5.84 5.99
C VAL A 64 9.22 -6.11 5.41
N ALA A 65 10.27 -5.55 6.00
CA ALA A 65 11.65 -5.81 5.59
C ALA A 65 12.18 -7.16 6.11
N ASP A 66 11.51 -7.80 7.06
CA ASP A 66 11.87 -9.13 7.59
C ASP A 66 10.92 -10.20 7.05
N GLU A 67 11.47 -11.18 6.31
CA GLU A 67 10.68 -12.25 5.72
C GLU A 67 10.00 -13.14 6.78
N ARG A 68 10.64 -13.36 7.94
CA ARG A 68 10.02 -14.13 9.02
C ARG A 68 8.81 -13.41 9.60
N SER A 69 8.96 -12.11 9.88
CA SER A 69 7.85 -11.27 10.35
C SER A 69 6.70 -11.25 9.37
N VAL A 70 6.97 -11.19 8.05
CA VAL A 70 5.92 -11.24 7.02
C VAL A 70 5.23 -12.61 7.01
N LYS A 71 5.96 -13.74 7.13
CA LYS A 71 5.37 -15.08 7.20
C LYS A 71 4.46 -15.24 8.41
N ASP A 72 4.93 -14.82 9.58
CA ASP A 72 4.17 -14.86 10.82
C ASP A 72 2.88 -14.02 10.68
N PHE A 73 2.98 -12.82 10.12
CA PHE A 73 1.82 -11.98 9.84
C PHE A 73 0.81 -12.63 8.88
N VAL A 74 1.28 -13.30 7.81
CA VAL A 74 0.40 -14.04 6.89
C VAL A 74 -0.33 -15.16 7.63
N CYS A 75 0.37 -15.94 8.46
CA CYS A 75 -0.24 -17.01 9.26
C CYS A 75 -1.31 -16.47 10.20
N ASP A 76 -1.03 -15.39 10.93
CA ASP A 76 -1.96 -14.76 11.86
C ASP A 76 -3.20 -14.22 11.14
N VAL A 77 -3.02 -13.55 10.00
CA VAL A 77 -4.13 -13.02 9.19
C VAL A 77 -5.01 -14.14 8.65
N VAL A 78 -4.40 -15.18 8.08
CA VAL A 78 -5.15 -16.31 7.50
C VAL A 78 -5.88 -17.11 8.58
N SER A 79 -5.26 -17.32 9.75
CA SER A 79 -5.93 -17.98 10.86
C SER A 79 -7.10 -17.19 11.42
N THR A 80 -7.01 -15.84 11.41
CA THR A 80 -8.05 -14.96 11.96
C THR A 80 -9.19 -14.72 10.98
N LEU A 81 -8.88 -14.45 9.70
CA LEU A 81 -9.87 -14.07 8.69
C LEU A 81 -10.28 -15.24 7.78
N GLY A 82 -9.59 -16.38 7.82
CA GLY A 82 -9.84 -17.54 6.99
C GLY A 82 -9.42 -17.39 5.53
N SER A 83 -9.44 -16.17 5.00
CA SER A 83 -9.07 -15.90 3.61
C SER A 83 -8.68 -14.43 3.42
N VAL A 84 -7.97 -14.12 2.33
CA VAL A 84 -7.61 -12.74 1.97
C VAL A 84 -8.14 -12.44 0.57
N ASP A 85 -9.03 -11.44 0.45
CA ASP A 85 -9.58 -10.98 -0.82
C ASP A 85 -8.71 -9.89 -1.46
N ALA A 86 -8.07 -9.05 -0.64
CA ALA A 86 -7.18 -8.02 -1.15
C ALA A 86 -5.99 -7.74 -0.22
N LEU A 87 -4.86 -7.36 -0.82
CA LEU A 87 -3.66 -6.85 -0.15
C LEU A 87 -3.37 -5.42 -0.65
N ILE A 88 -3.15 -4.50 0.27
CA ILE A 88 -2.67 -3.15 -0.01
C ILE A 88 -1.28 -3.00 0.60
N ASN A 89 -0.27 -2.96 -0.24
CA ASN A 89 1.11 -2.69 0.15
C ASN A 89 1.33 -1.18 0.27
N SER A 90 1.08 -0.61 1.46
CA SER A 90 1.21 0.82 1.74
C SER A 90 2.38 1.15 2.69
N ALA A 91 3.08 0.14 3.19
CA ALA A 91 4.31 0.37 3.96
C ALA A 91 5.38 1.03 3.08
N GLY A 92 5.94 2.14 3.54
CA GLY A 92 6.97 2.86 2.81
C GLY A 92 7.63 3.95 3.65
N VAL A 93 8.87 4.24 3.28
CA VAL A 93 9.70 5.30 3.86
C VAL A 93 10.38 6.08 2.75
N GLY A 94 10.81 7.32 3.05
CA GLY A 94 11.56 8.15 2.13
C GLY A 94 12.49 9.07 2.88
N THR A 95 13.71 9.24 2.36
CA THR A 95 14.66 10.29 2.71
C THR A 95 15.12 10.93 1.41
N PHE A 96 15.37 12.23 1.45
CA PHE A 96 15.66 13.00 0.25
C PHE A 96 16.99 13.72 0.41
N ALA A 97 17.92 13.39 -0.48
CA ALA A 97 19.23 14.03 -0.62
C ALA A 97 19.73 13.76 -2.04
N ASN A 98 20.62 14.62 -2.53
CA ASN A 98 21.35 14.32 -3.77
C ASN A 98 22.14 13.02 -3.59
N VAL A 99 22.27 12.24 -4.65
CA VAL A 99 22.88 10.89 -4.58
C VAL A 99 24.28 10.92 -3.96
N LEU A 100 25.09 11.92 -4.29
CA LEU A 100 26.46 12.03 -3.78
C LEU A 100 26.53 12.41 -2.29
N ASP A 101 25.46 12.97 -1.73
CA ASP A 101 25.36 13.44 -0.35
C ASP A 101 24.51 12.51 0.52
N SER A 102 23.83 11.51 -0.08
CA SER A 102 22.92 10.60 0.62
C SER A 102 23.66 9.56 1.44
N GLN A 103 23.05 9.14 2.56
CA GLN A 103 23.60 8.08 3.39
C GLN A 103 23.23 6.70 2.80
N THR A 104 24.19 5.77 2.76
CA THR A 104 23.99 4.43 2.20
C THR A 104 22.95 3.63 2.99
N ASP A 105 22.92 3.73 4.31
CA ASP A 105 21.94 3.05 5.17
C ASP A 105 20.50 3.56 4.98
N GLU A 106 20.32 4.83 4.63
CA GLU A 106 19.02 5.37 4.23
C GLU A 106 18.58 4.79 2.88
N PHE A 107 19.49 4.70 1.91
CA PHE A 107 19.22 4.02 0.64
C PHE A 107 18.83 2.57 0.88
N ASP A 108 19.61 1.81 1.65
CA ASP A 108 19.33 0.41 1.97
C ASP A 108 18.00 0.24 2.69
N THR A 109 17.65 1.17 3.58
CA THR A 109 16.36 1.18 4.27
C THR A 109 15.20 1.38 3.28
N MET A 110 15.31 2.30 2.32
CA MET A 110 14.29 2.50 1.29
C MET A 110 14.12 1.27 0.39
N ILE A 111 15.20 0.63 -0.02
CA ILE A 111 15.15 -0.62 -0.80
C ILE A 111 14.53 -1.75 0.03
N SER A 112 14.96 -1.92 1.28
CA SER A 112 14.46 -2.99 2.16
C SER A 112 12.98 -2.85 2.46
N VAL A 113 12.51 -1.66 2.80
CA VAL A 113 11.10 -1.43 3.18
C VAL A 113 10.22 -1.33 1.95
N ASN A 114 10.55 -0.44 0.99
CA ASN A 114 9.64 -0.12 -0.11
C ASN A 114 9.59 -1.24 -1.15
N LEU A 115 10.76 -1.75 -1.57
CA LEU A 115 10.84 -2.73 -2.66
C LEU A 115 10.82 -4.17 -2.13
N ARG A 116 11.78 -4.53 -1.28
CA ARG A 116 11.84 -5.90 -0.74
C ARG A 116 10.62 -6.23 0.12
N GLY A 117 10.14 -5.28 0.92
CA GLY A 117 8.92 -5.45 1.73
C GLY A 117 7.69 -5.69 0.87
N THR A 118 7.49 -4.91 -0.20
CA THR A 118 6.40 -5.14 -1.17
C THR A 118 6.54 -6.52 -1.82
N TYR A 119 7.75 -6.91 -2.24
CA TYR A 119 8.02 -8.25 -2.79
C TYR A 119 7.63 -9.36 -1.82
N LEU A 120 8.05 -9.29 -0.55
CA LEU A 120 7.76 -10.31 0.45
C LEU A 120 6.25 -10.45 0.71
N CYS A 121 5.55 -9.33 0.86
CA CYS A 121 4.11 -9.35 1.04
C CYS A 121 3.39 -9.92 -0.20
N CYS A 122 3.76 -9.49 -1.40
CA CYS A 122 3.21 -10.06 -2.64
C CYS A 122 3.49 -11.56 -2.76
N LYS A 123 4.69 -12.02 -2.42
CA LYS A 123 5.08 -13.43 -2.48
C LYS A 123 4.23 -14.29 -1.57
N HIS A 124 4.07 -13.90 -0.31
CA HIS A 124 3.43 -14.75 0.68
C HIS A 124 1.90 -14.68 0.65
N PHE A 125 1.31 -13.48 0.56
CA PHE A 125 -0.14 -13.34 0.36
C PHE A 125 -0.58 -13.77 -1.04
N GLY A 126 0.25 -13.51 -2.06
CA GLY A 126 -0.03 -13.93 -3.43
C GLY A 126 -0.16 -15.44 -3.58
N ARG A 127 0.69 -16.24 -2.91
CA ARG A 127 0.56 -17.70 -2.86
C ARG A 127 -0.80 -18.13 -2.33
N HIS A 128 -1.23 -17.58 -1.19
CA HIS A 128 -2.54 -17.86 -0.61
C HIS A 128 -3.69 -17.46 -1.55
N MET A 129 -3.57 -16.37 -2.28
CA MET A 129 -4.56 -15.93 -3.27
C MET A 129 -4.60 -16.85 -4.49
N VAL A 130 -3.42 -17.27 -5.00
CA VAL A 130 -3.30 -18.20 -6.14
C VAL A 130 -3.94 -19.55 -5.86
N GLU A 131 -3.73 -20.14 -4.68
CA GLU A 131 -4.36 -21.39 -4.25
C GLU A 131 -5.89 -21.32 -4.33
N ARG A 132 -6.46 -20.13 -4.08
CA ARG A 132 -7.90 -19.87 -4.16
C ARG A 132 -8.35 -19.36 -5.53
N ARG A 133 -7.42 -19.12 -6.45
CA ARG A 133 -7.64 -18.49 -7.76
C ARG A 133 -8.43 -17.19 -7.66
N LYS A 134 -8.20 -16.41 -6.61
CA LYS A 134 -8.92 -15.18 -6.32
C LYS A 134 -8.10 -14.26 -5.43
N GLY A 135 -7.92 -13.01 -5.88
CA GLY A 135 -7.26 -11.98 -5.06
C GLY A 135 -7.02 -10.68 -5.82
N ARG A 136 -6.84 -9.60 -5.08
CA ARG A 136 -6.41 -8.30 -5.59
C ARG A 136 -5.22 -7.79 -4.80
N ILE A 137 -4.20 -7.27 -5.48
CA ILE A 137 -3.02 -6.67 -4.85
C ILE A 137 -2.87 -5.24 -5.36
N LEU A 138 -2.87 -4.27 -4.46
CA LEU A 138 -2.58 -2.88 -4.78
C LEU A 138 -1.21 -2.50 -4.21
N ASN A 139 -0.27 -2.15 -5.07
CA ASN A 139 1.05 -1.69 -4.69
C ASN A 139 1.13 -0.16 -4.73
N MET A 140 1.47 0.47 -3.60
CA MET A 140 1.67 1.90 -3.52
C MET A 140 3.03 2.27 -4.13
N VAL A 141 3.01 2.72 -5.37
CA VAL A 141 4.17 3.26 -6.07
C VAL A 141 4.36 4.74 -5.68
N SER A 142 4.53 5.62 -6.61
CA SER A 142 4.61 7.08 -6.56
C SER A 142 4.88 7.61 -7.95
N VAL A 143 4.64 8.89 -8.23
CA VAL A 143 5.20 9.56 -9.41
C VAL A 143 6.73 9.43 -9.47
N ALA A 144 7.41 9.31 -8.33
CA ALA A 144 8.83 8.99 -8.24
C ALA A 144 9.19 7.58 -8.75
N GLY A 145 8.22 6.74 -9.08
CA GLY A 145 8.41 5.43 -9.73
C GLY A 145 8.25 5.48 -11.25
N VAL A 146 7.88 6.63 -11.82
CA VAL A 146 7.72 6.85 -13.27
C VAL A 146 8.48 8.07 -13.78
N THR A 147 8.95 8.94 -12.86
CA THR A 147 9.69 10.16 -13.18
C THR A 147 10.90 10.28 -12.27
N ALA A 148 12.04 10.64 -12.85
CA ALA A 148 13.24 10.95 -12.08
C ALA A 148 13.09 12.32 -11.40
N ILE A 149 13.23 12.35 -10.06
CA ILE A 149 13.11 13.57 -9.26
C ILE A 149 14.48 13.85 -8.63
N PRO A 150 15.13 14.98 -8.94
CA PRO A 150 16.37 15.38 -8.28
C PRO A 150 16.24 15.37 -6.75
N GLY A 151 17.27 14.93 -6.03
CA GLY A 151 17.24 14.79 -4.58
C GLY A 151 16.47 13.57 -4.04
N CYS A 152 15.89 12.74 -4.91
CA CYS A 152 15.09 11.59 -4.52
C CYS A 152 15.68 10.25 -5.01
N GLY A 153 17.00 10.14 -5.20
CA GLY A 153 17.64 9.01 -5.89
C GLY A 153 17.26 7.64 -5.30
N GLY A 154 17.42 7.42 -4.01
CA GLY A 154 17.08 6.17 -3.34
C GLY A 154 15.58 5.88 -3.35
N TYR A 155 14.76 6.91 -3.10
CA TYR A 155 13.31 6.78 -3.16
C TYR A 155 12.82 6.43 -4.57
N CYS A 156 13.30 7.14 -5.61
CA CYS A 156 13.02 6.82 -7.01
C CYS A 156 13.43 5.38 -7.33
N ALA A 157 14.66 4.97 -7.03
CA ALA A 157 15.13 3.61 -7.29
C ALA A 157 14.19 2.57 -6.67
N SER A 158 13.77 2.75 -5.42
CA SER A 158 12.84 1.84 -4.75
C SER A 158 11.48 1.80 -5.45
N LYS A 159 10.93 2.95 -5.87
CA LYS A 159 9.58 3.05 -6.46
C LYS A 159 9.54 2.61 -7.94
N PHE A 160 10.60 2.86 -8.72
CA PHE A 160 10.76 2.24 -10.05
C PHE A 160 10.83 0.72 -9.93
N GLY A 161 11.56 0.20 -8.91
CA GLY A 161 11.61 -1.23 -8.64
C GLY A 161 10.24 -1.81 -8.28
N VAL A 162 9.44 -1.13 -7.45
CA VAL A 162 8.06 -1.56 -7.12
C VAL A 162 7.17 -1.58 -8.36
N LEU A 163 7.29 -0.59 -9.25
CA LEU A 163 6.52 -0.58 -10.50
C LEU A 163 6.91 -1.74 -11.41
N GLY A 164 8.21 -1.98 -11.59
CA GLY A 164 8.71 -3.12 -12.36
C GLY A 164 8.22 -4.45 -11.82
N LEU A 165 8.33 -4.66 -10.50
CA LEU A 165 7.80 -5.83 -9.80
C LEU A 165 6.28 -5.98 -10.03
N THR A 166 5.53 -4.89 -9.94
CA THR A 166 4.08 -4.89 -10.15
C THR A 166 3.72 -5.39 -11.55
N LYS A 167 4.41 -4.91 -12.59
CA LYS A 167 4.19 -5.32 -13.98
C LYS A 167 4.50 -6.80 -14.22
N VAL A 168 5.55 -7.32 -13.59
CA VAL A 168 5.87 -8.75 -13.65
C VAL A 168 4.74 -9.56 -13.01
N LEU A 169 4.30 -9.19 -11.80
CA LEU A 169 3.23 -9.88 -11.09
C LEU A 169 1.87 -9.81 -11.84
N GLN A 170 1.59 -8.72 -12.55
CA GLN A 170 0.41 -8.62 -13.44
C GLN A 170 0.44 -9.72 -14.50
N SER A 171 1.58 -9.93 -15.13
CA SER A 171 1.74 -10.98 -16.17
C SER A 171 1.68 -12.39 -15.59
N GLU A 172 2.33 -12.63 -14.45
CA GLU A 172 2.43 -13.96 -13.84
C GLU A 172 1.12 -14.43 -13.20
N LEU A 173 0.36 -13.51 -12.56
CA LEU A 173 -0.75 -13.90 -11.68
C LEU A 173 -2.14 -13.75 -12.31
N ARG A 174 -2.27 -12.97 -13.39
CA ARG A 174 -3.57 -12.71 -14.05
C ARG A 174 -4.29 -14.00 -14.45
N ALA A 175 -3.60 -14.92 -15.11
CA ALA A 175 -4.16 -16.22 -15.50
C ALA A 175 -4.48 -17.13 -14.30
N GLN A 176 -3.97 -16.80 -13.13
CA GLN A 176 -4.20 -17.51 -11.88
C GLN A 176 -5.33 -16.89 -11.04
N GLY A 177 -6.06 -15.89 -11.58
CA GLY A 177 -7.19 -15.24 -10.93
C GLY A 177 -6.77 -14.21 -9.85
N VAL A 178 -5.52 -13.76 -9.87
CA VAL A 178 -5.02 -12.73 -8.96
C VAL A 178 -4.65 -11.48 -9.76
N TYR A 179 -5.26 -10.36 -9.44
CA TYR A 179 -5.11 -9.10 -10.15
C TYR A 179 -4.24 -8.12 -9.36
N VAL A 180 -3.20 -7.63 -10.00
CA VAL A 180 -2.23 -6.72 -9.36
C VAL A 180 -2.30 -5.35 -10.01
N SER A 181 -2.32 -4.29 -9.21
CA SER A 181 -2.42 -2.91 -9.71
C SER A 181 -1.41 -2.00 -9.04
N ALA A 182 -0.91 -1.02 -9.80
CA ALA A 182 -0.08 0.06 -9.29
C ALA A 182 -0.92 1.31 -9.00
N VAL A 183 -0.81 1.83 -7.78
CA VAL A 183 -1.31 3.16 -7.42
C VAL A 183 -0.12 4.13 -7.44
N ILE A 184 -0.18 5.16 -8.28
CA ILE A 184 0.93 6.07 -8.59
C ILE A 184 0.54 7.49 -8.15
N PRO A 185 0.59 7.81 -6.84
CA PRO A 185 0.25 9.15 -6.37
C PRO A 185 1.42 10.13 -6.54
N GLY A 186 1.07 11.40 -6.77
CA GLY A 186 1.94 12.53 -6.51
C GLY A 186 2.07 12.83 -5.02
N ALA A 187 2.43 14.07 -4.66
CA ALA A 187 2.56 14.47 -3.27
C ALA A 187 1.20 14.38 -2.53
N VAL A 188 1.16 13.61 -1.44
CA VAL A 188 -0.02 13.39 -0.60
C VAL A 188 0.21 14.00 0.76
N ARG A 189 -0.71 14.83 1.23
CA ARG A 189 -0.66 15.44 2.56
C ARG A 189 -0.87 14.37 3.63
N SER A 190 0.25 13.87 4.17
CA SER A 190 0.27 12.82 5.18
C SER A 190 1.51 12.96 6.06
N SER A 191 1.57 12.22 7.15
CA SER A 191 2.72 12.14 8.05
C SER A 191 4.01 11.56 7.43
N PHE A 192 3.99 11.21 6.15
CA PHE A 192 5.19 10.85 5.40
C PHE A 192 6.21 12.01 5.38
N TRP A 193 5.71 13.24 5.30
CA TRP A 193 6.52 14.46 5.18
C TRP A 193 7.05 14.99 6.51
N ASP A 194 6.59 14.48 7.67
CA ASP A 194 6.95 15.01 9.00
C ASP A 194 8.47 14.98 9.29
N ARG A 195 9.21 14.14 8.60
CA ARG A 195 10.66 13.94 8.79
C ARG A 195 11.49 14.32 7.57
N ILE A 196 10.87 14.92 6.58
CA ILE A 196 11.48 15.30 5.32
C ILE A 196 11.52 16.83 5.29
N ASP A 197 12.73 17.39 5.18
CA ASP A 197 12.86 18.82 4.89
C ASP A 197 12.42 19.06 3.45
N HIS A 198 11.32 19.79 3.27
CA HIS A 198 10.74 20.09 1.96
C HIS A 198 10.16 21.50 1.90
N GLN A 199 10.18 22.09 0.73
CA GLN A 199 9.59 23.41 0.46
C GLN A 199 8.19 23.31 -0.19
N LEU A 200 7.59 22.12 -0.26
CA LEU A 200 6.30 21.91 -0.88
C LEU A 200 5.18 22.55 -0.04
N ASP A 201 4.29 23.27 -0.69
CA ASP A 201 3.07 23.78 -0.03
C ASP A 201 2.09 22.62 0.21
N VAL A 202 1.91 22.27 1.46
CA VAL A 202 1.00 21.18 1.87
C VAL A 202 -0.45 21.39 1.43
N LYS A 203 -0.86 22.65 1.15
CA LYS A 203 -2.21 22.95 0.62
C LYS A 203 -2.39 22.51 -0.82
N GLN A 204 -1.30 22.36 -1.56
CA GLN A 204 -1.29 21.93 -2.96
C GLN A 204 -1.21 20.40 -3.08
N MET A 205 -0.90 19.70 -2.00
CA MET A 205 -0.84 18.23 -1.98
C MET A 205 -2.24 17.61 -2.05
N ILE A 206 -2.29 16.36 -2.54
CA ILE A 206 -3.51 15.55 -2.52
C ILE A 206 -3.93 15.32 -1.06
N PRO A 207 -5.18 15.61 -0.66
CA PRO A 207 -5.68 15.18 0.64
C PRO A 207 -5.63 13.66 0.77
N VAL A 208 -5.12 13.15 1.90
CA VAL A 208 -4.99 11.69 2.10
C VAL A 208 -6.34 10.98 2.00
N GLU A 209 -7.43 11.62 2.43
CA GLU A 209 -8.80 11.11 2.34
C GLU A 209 -9.25 10.95 0.88
N THR A 210 -8.80 11.84 -0.01
CA THR A 210 -9.11 11.76 -1.44
C THR A 210 -8.38 10.59 -2.09
N LEU A 211 -7.08 10.42 -1.81
CA LEU A 211 -6.34 9.26 -2.31
C LEU A 211 -6.93 7.94 -1.79
N ALA A 212 -7.30 7.87 -0.51
CA ALA A 212 -7.92 6.68 0.07
C ALA A 212 -9.24 6.31 -0.65
N LYS A 213 -10.06 7.29 -1.07
CA LYS A 213 -11.26 7.03 -1.90
C LYS A 213 -10.92 6.37 -3.23
N HIS A 214 -9.85 6.80 -3.90
CA HIS A 214 -9.41 6.18 -5.15
C HIS A 214 -8.94 4.73 -4.92
N ILE A 215 -8.21 4.46 -3.84
CA ILE A 215 -7.77 3.10 -3.48
C ILE A 215 -9.00 2.20 -3.23
N VAL A 216 -9.96 2.67 -2.44
CA VAL A 216 -11.22 1.95 -2.17
C VAL A 216 -12.01 1.71 -3.46
N TYR A 217 -12.07 2.71 -4.34
CA TYR A 217 -12.68 2.59 -5.67
C TYR A 217 -12.00 1.50 -6.51
N MET A 218 -10.68 1.42 -6.52
CA MET A 218 -9.96 0.36 -7.24
C MET A 218 -10.28 -1.04 -6.71
N LEU A 219 -10.47 -1.20 -5.41
CA LEU A 219 -10.88 -2.48 -4.82
C LEU A 219 -12.31 -2.89 -5.19
N ALA A 220 -13.19 -1.92 -5.40
CA ALA A 220 -14.61 -2.13 -5.75
C ALA A 220 -14.84 -2.33 -7.25
N GLN A 221 -13.77 -2.36 -8.08
CA GLN A 221 -13.90 -2.57 -9.52
C GLN A 221 -14.51 -3.94 -9.81
N PRO A 222 -15.36 -4.06 -10.85
CA PRO A 222 -15.83 -5.34 -11.36
C PRO A 222 -14.66 -6.19 -11.88
N GLU A 223 -14.89 -7.49 -12.05
CA GLU A 223 -13.84 -8.42 -12.49
C GLU A 223 -13.67 -8.45 -14.02
N ASP A 224 -14.58 -7.84 -14.76
CA ASP A 224 -14.58 -7.76 -16.24
C ASP A 224 -13.77 -6.57 -16.80
N ALA A 225 -13.41 -5.60 -15.95
CA ALA A 225 -12.58 -4.46 -16.33
C ALA A 225 -11.61 -4.08 -15.20
N LEU A 226 -10.33 -4.22 -15.45
CA LEU A 226 -9.28 -4.03 -14.45
C LEU A 226 -8.52 -2.72 -14.68
N ILE A 227 -8.17 -2.06 -13.59
CA ILE A 227 -7.25 -0.92 -13.61
C ILE A 227 -5.86 -1.45 -13.26
N ASP A 228 -4.98 -1.56 -14.24
CA ASP A 228 -3.61 -2.03 -14.04
C ASP A 228 -2.73 -0.95 -13.37
N GLU A 229 -2.91 0.31 -13.77
CA GLU A 229 -2.18 1.45 -13.21
C GLU A 229 -3.11 2.65 -13.10
N ILE A 230 -3.00 3.40 -11.99
CA ILE A 230 -3.70 4.67 -11.83
C ILE A 230 -2.71 5.75 -11.35
N VAL A 231 -2.62 6.83 -12.11
CA VAL A 231 -1.83 8.02 -11.74
C VAL A 231 -2.77 9.06 -11.17
N ILE A 232 -2.46 9.54 -9.97
CA ILE A 232 -3.27 10.54 -9.25
C ILE A 232 -2.33 11.67 -8.83
N THR A 233 -2.44 12.82 -9.46
CA THR A 233 -1.61 13.99 -9.16
C THR A 233 -2.43 15.13 -8.57
N PRO A 234 -1.81 16.04 -7.81
CA PRO A 234 -2.44 17.33 -7.49
C PRO A 234 -2.79 18.08 -8.77
N PRO A 235 -3.71 19.07 -8.71
CA PRO A 235 -4.09 19.88 -9.89
C PRO A 235 -2.91 20.57 -10.60
N LEU A 236 -1.83 20.87 -9.88
CA LEU A 236 -0.61 21.46 -10.44
C LEU A 236 0.38 20.43 -11.01
N GLY A 237 0.01 19.17 -11.03
CA GLY A 237 0.87 18.09 -11.54
C GLY A 237 1.85 17.54 -10.51
N ILE A 238 3.09 17.26 -10.93
CA ILE A 238 4.16 16.79 -10.03
C ILE A 238 4.74 18.03 -9.33
N LEU A 239 4.59 18.06 -8.00
CA LEU A 239 5.10 19.12 -7.15
C LEU A 239 6.56 18.89 -6.80
#